data_8f7b89cbbee277fccba8859be2172995
#
_entry.id   8f7b89cbbee277fccba8859be2172995
#
_cell.length_a   1.000
_cell.length_b   1.000
_cell.length_c   1.000
_cell.angle_alpha   90.00
_cell.angle_beta   90.00
_cell.angle_gamma   90.00
#
_symmetry.space_group_name_H-M   'P 1'
#
loop_
_entity.id
_entity.type
_entity.pdbx_description
1 polymer ?
#
loop_
_entity_poly.entity_id
_entity_poly.type
_entity_poly.pdbx_seq_one_letter_code
_entity_poly.pdbx_strand_id
1 'polypeptide(L)'
;MKMINDGKYTDETKYNKRYKYDDIRTALGAIYLSKCAYCEQKIELSHVEHYRPKDIYHWLAFSWDNLILACPHCNEYKSTHFELSGTAVTFTNTAANIRSINTLSASYYFRELPKMINPEITDPLPHIKFKVDGAIESNEIRFKYTIEKCKISRTYLKDERRKLLNDFKDDIAAELLKPNKAGQIAGIGALVDKFKRDSKKMTNPYIAFRRYAIRHNWLKEIIKELL
;
A
#
# COMPACT_ATOMS: atom_id res chain seq x y z
N MET A 1 -7.27 7.96 -27.56
CA MET A 1 -8.34 8.37 -28.49
C MET A 1 -9.31 7.25 -28.82
N LYS A 2 -8.87 6.04 -29.30
CA LYS A 2 -9.83 4.95 -29.67
C LYS A 2 -10.80 4.61 -28.52
N MET A 3 -10.32 4.32 -27.32
CA MET A 3 -11.16 3.97 -26.15
C MET A 3 -12.15 5.07 -25.75
N ILE A 4 -11.76 6.34 -25.94
CA ILE A 4 -12.64 7.49 -25.69
C ILE A 4 -13.75 7.53 -26.74
N ASN A 5 -13.41 7.32 -28.01
CA ASN A 5 -14.37 7.33 -29.11
C ASN A 5 -15.33 6.12 -29.06
N ASP A 6 -14.79 4.95 -28.65
CA ASP A 6 -15.57 3.71 -28.55
C ASP A 6 -16.42 3.64 -27.27
N GLY A 7 -16.19 4.55 -26.33
CA GLY A 7 -16.89 4.57 -25.03
C GLY A 7 -16.62 3.36 -24.13
N LYS A 8 -15.56 2.59 -24.40
CA LYS A 8 -15.20 1.38 -23.63
C LYS A 8 -13.72 1.06 -23.73
N TYR A 9 -13.21 0.32 -22.73
CA TYR A 9 -11.89 -0.27 -22.79
C TYR A 9 -11.86 -1.41 -23.82
N THR A 10 -10.77 -1.52 -24.56
CA THR A 10 -10.56 -2.62 -25.51
C THR A 10 -9.28 -3.38 -25.16
N ASP A 11 -9.40 -4.70 -25.08
CA ASP A 11 -8.29 -5.63 -24.82
C ASP A 11 -7.52 -6.03 -26.09
N GLU A 12 -7.73 -5.36 -27.22
CA GLU A 12 -6.94 -5.60 -28.42
C GLU A 12 -5.44 -5.59 -28.10
N THR A 13 -4.69 -6.55 -28.63
CA THR A 13 -3.26 -6.74 -28.37
C THR A 13 -2.43 -5.47 -28.59
N LYS A 14 -2.85 -4.62 -29.52
CA LYS A 14 -2.23 -3.33 -29.82
C LYS A 14 -2.28 -2.32 -28.64
N TYR A 15 -3.28 -2.42 -27.75
CA TYR A 15 -3.51 -1.45 -26.67
C TYR A 15 -3.30 -2.05 -25.29
N ASN A 16 -3.66 -3.31 -25.08
CA ASN A 16 -3.70 -3.98 -23.77
C ASN A 16 -2.35 -3.99 -23.02
N LYS A 17 -1.24 -3.99 -23.76
CA LYS A 17 0.10 -4.06 -23.14
C LYS A 17 0.72 -2.69 -22.81
N ARG A 18 0.20 -1.58 -23.30
CA ARG A 18 0.88 -0.27 -23.27
C ARG A 18 1.16 0.24 -21.84
N TYR A 19 0.21 0.12 -20.92
CA TYR A 19 0.42 0.51 -19.52
C TYR A 19 1.28 -0.50 -18.73
N LYS A 20 1.62 -1.65 -19.34
CA LYS A 20 2.47 -2.70 -18.75
C LYS A 20 3.89 -2.69 -19.32
N TYR A 21 4.26 -1.71 -20.12
CA TYR A 21 5.62 -1.62 -20.66
C TYR A 21 6.65 -1.43 -19.55
N ASP A 22 7.88 -1.85 -19.82
CA ASP A 22 8.95 -1.90 -18.82
C ASP A 22 9.33 -0.52 -18.30
N ASP A 23 9.23 0.53 -19.11
CA ASP A 23 9.43 1.93 -18.70
C ASP A 23 8.41 2.35 -17.64
N ILE A 24 7.12 2.04 -17.83
CA ILE A 24 6.06 2.29 -16.85
C ILE A 24 6.30 1.52 -15.55
N ARG A 25 6.62 0.23 -15.66
CA ARG A 25 6.91 -0.61 -14.48
C ARG A 25 8.14 -0.12 -13.73
N THR A 26 9.19 0.25 -14.44
CA THR A 26 10.42 0.78 -13.87
C THR A 26 10.16 2.08 -13.14
N ALA A 27 9.42 3.01 -13.75
CA ALA A 27 9.08 4.28 -13.14
C ALA A 27 8.21 4.10 -11.87
N LEU A 28 7.16 3.27 -11.93
CA LEU A 28 6.36 2.93 -10.76
C LEU A 28 7.19 2.18 -9.69
N GLY A 29 8.07 1.25 -10.12
CA GLY A 29 8.99 0.54 -9.23
C GLY A 29 9.88 1.49 -8.42
N ALA A 30 10.39 2.54 -9.06
CA ALA A 30 11.19 3.57 -8.41
C ALA A 30 10.35 4.40 -7.42
N ILE A 31 9.15 4.85 -7.81
CA ILE A 31 8.24 5.64 -6.97
C ILE A 31 7.83 4.85 -5.72
N TYR A 32 7.40 3.61 -5.90
CA TYR A 32 6.93 2.75 -4.80
C TYR A 32 8.04 1.97 -4.09
N LEU A 33 9.32 2.17 -4.50
CA LEU A 33 10.48 1.47 -3.94
C LEU A 33 10.32 -0.06 -3.99
N SER A 34 9.74 -0.56 -5.08
CA SER A 34 9.39 -1.97 -5.30
C SER A 34 8.50 -2.56 -4.20
N LYS A 35 7.56 -1.77 -3.67
CA LYS A 35 6.56 -2.21 -2.70
C LYS A 35 5.15 -2.08 -3.28
N CYS A 36 4.25 -2.92 -2.81
CA CYS A 36 2.83 -2.81 -3.12
C CYS A 36 2.24 -1.55 -2.49
N ALA A 37 1.57 -0.71 -3.27
CA ALA A 37 0.92 0.50 -2.81
C ALA A 37 -0.15 0.26 -1.72
N TYR A 38 -0.80 -0.92 -1.72
CA TYR A 38 -1.85 -1.26 -0.77
C TYR A 38 -1.36 -1.94 0.50
N CYS A 39 -0.47 -2.95 0.38
CA CYS A 39 -0.10 -3.77 1.53
C CYS A 39 1.32 -3.57 2.03
N GLU A 40 2.10 -2.71 1.37
CA GLU A 40 3.51 -2.38 1.68
C GLU A 40 4.49 -3.56 1.63
N GLN A 41 4.06 -4.78 1.21
CA GLN A 41 5.03 -5.86 1.05
C GLN A 41 6.01 -5.53 -0.08
N LYS A 42 7.24 -5.99 0.05
CA LYS A 42 8.22 -5.99 -1.03
C LYS A 42 7.73 -6.93 -2.14
N ILE A 43 7.84 -6.51 -3.40
CA ILE A 43 7.37 -7.30 -4.54
C ILE A 43 8.47 -7.50 -5.56
N GLU A 44 8.65 -8.75 -5.97
CA GLU A 44 9.49 -9.15 -7.08
C GLU A 44 8.70 -9.07 -8.39
N LEU A 45 7.52 -9.69 -8.40
CA LEU A 45 6.59 -9.61 -9.52
C LEU A 45 5.55 -8.53 -9.28
N SER A 46 5.69 -7.41 -9.99
CA SER A 46 4.78 -6.27 -9.86
C SER A 46 3.74 -6.23 -10.97
N HIS A 47 2.54 -5.78 -10.60
CA HIS A 47 1.46 -5.44 -11.53
C HIS A 47 1.26 -3.92 -11.57
N VAL A 48 1.03 -3.39 -12.76
CA VAL A 48 0.49 -2.05 -12.93
C VAL A 48 -1.01 -2.15 -12.73
N GLU A 49 -1.48 -1.56 -11.66
CA GLU A 49 -2.88 -1.57 -11.23
C GLU A 49 -3.54 -0.24 -11.58
N HIS A 50 -4.81 -0.29 -11.96
CA HIS A 50 -5.65 0.90 -12.18
C HIS A 50 -6.39 1.25 -10.90
N TYR A 51 -6.05 2.37 -10.27
CA TYR A 51 -6.78 2.84 -9.08
C TYR A 51 -8.29 2.93 -9.36
N ARG A 52 -8.69 3.62 -10.42
CA ARG A 52 -10.05 3.56 -11.01
C ARG A 52 -10.08 2.48 -12.08
N PRO A 53 -10.95 1.47 -11.97
CA PRO A 53 -10.97 0.34 -12.90
C PRO A 53 -11.12 0.78 -14.35
N LYS A 54 -10.24 0.31 -15.22
CA LYS A 54 -10.24 0.67 -16.65
C LYS A 54 -11.51 0.27 -17.39
N ASP A 55 -12.22 -0.74 -16.89
CA ASP A 55 -13.47 -1.22 -17.50
C ASP A 55 -14.63 -0.22 -17.29
N ILE A 56 -14.56 0.57 -16.21
CA ILE A 56 -15.51 1.64 -15.88
C ILE A 56 -14.99 2.98 -16.40
N TYR A 57 -13.71 3.28 -16.15
CA TYR A 57 -13.04 4.53 -16.49
C TYR A 57 -12.10 4.33 -17.69
N HIS A 58 -12.65 3.86 -18.82
CA HIS A 58 -11.86 3.50 -20.00
C HIS A 58 -10.97 4.64 -20.52
N TRP A 59 -11.34 5.90 -20.31
CA TRP A 59 -10.55 7.07 -20.68
C TRP A 59 -9.31 7.25 -19.80
N LEU A 60 -9.29 6.69 -18.57
CA LEU A 60 -8.17 6.72 -17.65
C LEU A 60 -7.25 5.49 -17.74
N ALA A 61 -7.47 4.59 -18.71
CA ALA A 61 -6.69 3.36 -18.83
C ALA A 61 -5.18 3.59 -19.02
N PHE A 62 -4.79 4.75 -19.52
CA PHE A 62 -3.39 5.16 -19.71
C PHE A 62 -3.04 6.47 -18.97
N SER A 63 -3.93 6.94 -18.11
CA SER A 63 -3.71 8.13 -17.29
C SER A 63 -2.70 7.81 -16.20
N TRP A 64 -1.61 8.60 -16.13
CA TRP A 64 -0.52 8.35 -15.19
C TRP A 64 -0.98 8.36 -13.73
N ASP A 65 -1.78 9.33 -13.34
CA ASP A 65 -2.34 9.47 -11.99
C ASP A 65 -3.41 8.42 -11.62
N ASN A 66 -3.68 7.49 -12.55
CA ASN A 66 -4.54 6.34 -12.32
C ASN A 66 -3.76 5.02 -12.22
N LEU A 67 -2.44 5.04 -12.41
CA LEU A 67 -1.58 3.86 -12.38
C LEU A 67 -0.81 3.78 -11.08
N ILE A 68 -0.90 2.65 -10.40
CA ILE A 68 -0.17 2.37 -9.16
C ILE A 68 0.51 1.01 -9.23
N LEU A 69 1.54 0.81 -8.39
CA LEU A 69 2.23 -0.46 -8.30
C LEU A 69 1.55 -1.37 -7.28
N ALA A 70 1.14 -2.56 -7.67
CA ALA A 70 0.52 -3.53 -6.77
C ALA A 70 1.16 -4.92 -6.87
N CYS A 71 1.09 -5.68 -5.79
CA CYS A 71 1.38 -7.11 -5.85
C CYS A 71 0.24 -7.86 -6.58
N PRO A 72 0.51 -9.04 -7.17
CA PRO A 72 -0.49 -9.83 -7.87
C PRO A 72 -1.77 -10.03 -7.05
N HIS A 73 -1.65 -10.39 -5.78
CA HIS A 73 -2.80 -10.64 -4.90
C HIS A 73 -3.67 -9.39 -4.66
N CYS A 74 -3.05 -8.23 -4.32
CA CYS A 74 -3.84 -7.01 -4.10
C CYS A 74 -4.51 -6.54 -5.39
N ASN A 75 -3.84 -6.67 -6.55
CA ASN A 75 -4.39 -6.35 -7.85
C ASN A 75 -5.58 -7.27 -8.20
N GLU A 76 -5.42 -8.59 -8.03
CA GLU A 76 -6.45 -9.58 -8.31
C GLU A 76 -7.68 -9.40 -7.42
N TYR A 77 -7.48 -9.29 -6.10
CA TYR A 77 -8.59 -9.12 -5.15
C TYR A 77 -9.31 -7.79 -5.33
N LYS A 78 -8.57 -6.70 -5.59
CA LYS A 78 -9.20 -5.41 -5.87
C LYS A 78 -10.03 -5.47 -7.14
N SER A 79 -9.54 -6.12 -8.21
CA SER A 79 -10.28 -6.28 -9.45
C SER A 79 -10.98 -4.97 -9.89
N THR A 80 -12.28 -5.02 -10.16
CA THR A 80 -13.12 -3.85 -10.50
C THR A 80 -13.82 -3.20 -9.30
N HIS A 81 -13.50 -3.62 -8.07
CA HIS A 81 -14.10 -3.03 -6.87
C HIS A 81 -13.71 -1.57 -6.72
N PHE A 82 -14.68 -0.68 -6.90
CA PHE A 82 -14.52 0.76 -6.80
C PHE A 82 -15.87 1.44 -6.54
N GLU A 83 -16.37 1.32 -5.31
CA GLU A 83 -17.62 1.94 -4.90
C GLU A 83 -17.42 3.43 -4.59
N LEU A 84 -18.43 4.21 -4.90
CA LEU A 84 -18.49 5.66 -4.67
C LEU A 84 -19.49 5.98 -3.57
N SER A 85 -19.21 7.00 -2.77
CA SER A 85 -20.18 7.64 -1.86
C SER A 85 -20.76 8.92 -2.49
N GLY A 86 -20.08 9.48 -3.48
CA GLY A 86 -20.51 10.66 -4.24
C GLY A 86 -21.08 10.30 -5.61
N THR A 87 -21.05 11.26 -6.51
CA THR A 87 -21.62 11.14 -7.86
C THR A 87 -20.56 10.73 -8.87
N ALA A 88 -20.80 9.64 -9.60
CA ALA A 88 -19.92 9.18 -10.66
C ALA A 88 -19.68 10.29 -11.71
N VAL A 89 -18.45 10.36 -12.18
CA VAL A 89 -18.06 11.27 -13.26
C VAL A 89 -18.21 10.56 -14.60
N THR A 90 -18.78 11.27 -15.57
CA THR A 90 -18.78 10.89 -16.98
C THR A 90 -17.72 11.72 -17.71
N PHE A 91 -17.00 11.08 -18.62
CA PHE A 91 -15.98 11.77 -19.41
C PHE A 91 -16.62 12.60 -20.53
N THR A 92 -16.26 13.87 -20.60
CA THR A 92 -16.60 14.73 -21.73
C THR A 92 -15.38 14.86 -22.64
N ASN A 93 -15.50 14.43 -23.90
CA ASN A 93 -14.41 14.44 -24.88
C ASN A 93 -14.14 15.87 -25.39
N THR A 94 -13.44 16.67 -24.57
CA THR A 94 -12.99 18.02 -24.93
C THR A 94 -11.48 18.06 -25.09
N ALA A 95 -10.98 19.03 -25.88
CA ALA A 95 -9.54 19.22 -26.01
C ALA A 95 -8.84 19.53 -24.69
N ALA A 96 -9.52 20.16 -23.74
CA ALA A 96 -9.01 20.45 -22.39
C ALA A 96 -8.84 19.13 -21.60
N ASN A 97 -9.86 18.28 -21.54
CA ASN A 97 -9.81 17.00 -20.83
C ASN A 97 -8.77 16.05 -21.44
N ILE A 98 -8.61 16.05 -22.76
CA ILE A 98 -7.56 15.27 -23.43
C ILE A 98 -6.16 15.76 -23.01
N ARG A 99 -5.93 17.07 -22.95
CA ARG A 99 -4.63 17.62 -22.54
C ARG A 99 -4.30 17.31 -21.08
N SER A 100 -5.30 17.31 -20.21
CA SER A 100 -5.13 17.03 -18.76
C SER A 100 -5.30 15.55 -18.39
N ILE A 101 -5.36 14.63 -19.35
CA ILE A 101 -5.72 13.22 -19.11
C ILE A 101 -4.85 12.54 -18.02
N ASN A 102 -3.58 12.91 -17.91
CA ASN A 102 -2.65 12.32 -16.96
C ASN A 102 -2.79 12.81 -15.49
N THR A 103 -3.68 13.79 -15.27
CA THR A 103 -3.98 14.34 -13.93
C THR A 103 -5.49 14.33 -13.64
N LEU A 104 -6.27 13.76 -14.54
CA LEU A 104 -7.72 13.83 -14.50
C LEU A 104 -8.33 12.92 -13.42
N SER A 105 -7.67 11.79 -13.14
CA SER A 105 -8.12 10.85 -12.10
C SER A 105 -8.17 11.52 -10.73
N ALA A 106 -7.16 12.28 -10.37
CA ALA A 106 -7.12 13.02 -9.10
C ALA A 106 -8.25 14.07 -9.00
N SER A 107 -8.59 14.74 -10.11
CA SER A 107 -9.62 15.79 -10.11
C SER A 107 -11.03 15.28 -9.77
N TYR A 108 -11.30 13.99 -9.94
CA TYR A 108 -12.60 13.37 -9.66
C TYR A 108 -12.85 13.07 -8.19
N TYR A 109 -11.79 13.13 -7.37
CA TYR A 109 -11.82 12.62 -5.99
C TYR A 109 -12.92 13.24 -5.13
N PHE A 110 -13.04 14.56 -5.13
CA PHE A 110 -14.02 15.27 -4.28
C PHE A 110 -15.46 15.11 -4.76
N ARG A 111 -15.68 14.87 -6.04
CA ARG A 111 -17.01 14.63 -6.58
C ARG A 111 -17.47 13.21 -6.35
N GLU A 112 -16.56 12.25 -6.54
CA GLU A 112 -16.87 10.81 -6.49
C GLU A 112 -16.85 10.25 -5.07
N LEU A 113 -16.01 10.82 -4.19
CA LEU A 113 -15.79 10.32 -2.82
C LEU A 113 -15.60 8.79 -2.79
N PRO A 114 -14.60 8.25 -3.49
CA PRO A 114 -14.44 6.82 -3.62
C PRO A 114 -14.21 6.16 -2.27
N LYS A 115 -14.84 4.98 -2.04
CA LYS A 115 -14.60 4.18 -0.83
C LYS A 115 -13.21 3.53 -0.85
N MET A 116 -12.66 3.24 -2.04
CA MET A 116 -11.27 2.80 -2.17
C MET A 116 -10.32 3.93 -1.79
N ILE A 117 -9.39 3.67 -0.87
CA ILE A 117 -8.35 4.63 -0.50
C ILE A 117 -7.35 4.75 -1.65
N ASN A 118 -7.02 5.98 -2.02
CA ASN A 118 -5.87 6.23 -2.88
C ASN A 118 -4.61 6.33 -2.01
N PRO A 119 -3.66 5.38 -2.14
CA PRO A 119 -2.47 5.34 -1.29
C PRO A 119 -1.47 6.47 -1.56
N GLU A 120 -1.61 7.20 -2.69
CA GLU A 120 -0.73 8.33 -3.02
C GLU A 120 -1.08 9.61 -2.28
N ILE A 121 -2.33 9.76 -1.85
CA ILE A 121 -2.83 11.01 -1.25
C ILE A 121 -3.32 10.83 0.19
N THR A 122 -3.26 9.64 0.75
CA THR A 122 -3.84 9.34 2.06
C THR A 122 -2.83 8.61 2.95
N ASP A 123 -2.40 9.24 4.05
CA ASP A 123 -1.63 8.54 5.10
C ASP A 123 -2.57 7.58 5.85
N PRO A 124 -2.31 6.27 5.85
CA PRO A 124 -3.17 5.32 6.51
C PRO A 124 -3.07 5.36 8.04
N LEU A 125 -1.96 5.78 8.61
CA LEU A 125 -1.66 5.61 10.05
C LEU A 125 -2.69 6.22 11.00
N PRO A 126 -3.31 7.37 10.76
CA PRO A 126 -4.34 7.90 11.64
C PRO A 126 -5.64 7.07 11.65
N HIS A 127 -5.84 6.24 10.64
CA HIS A 127 -7.14 5.63 10.31
C HIS A 127 -7.17 4.12 10.49
N ILE A 128 -6.01 3.48 10.61
CA ILE A 128 -5.89 2.03 10.77
C ILE A 128 -5.35 1.67 12.15
N LYS A 129 -5.70 0.48 12.61
CA LYS A 129 -5.18 -0.12 13.84
C LYS A 129 -4.51 -1.44 13.49
N PHE A 130 -3.32 -1.63 14.03
CA PHE A 130 -2.67 -2.92 14.00
C PHE A 130 -2.76 -3.59 15.37
N LYS A 131 -2.64 -4.92 15.37
CA LYS A 131 -2.50 -5.74 16.58
C LYS A 131 -1.11 -6.36 16.62
N VAL A 132 -0.65 -6.74 17.80
CA VAL A 132 0.66 -7.36 18.00
C VAL A 132 0.83 -8.65 17.19
N ASP A 133 -0.28 -9.36 16.95
CA ASP A 133 -0.32 -10.56 16.10
C ASP A 133 -0.26 -10.25 14.58
N GLY A 134 -0.06 -8.99 14.20
CA GLY A 134 0.04 -8.54 12.81
C GLY A 134 -1.31 -8.27 12.12
N ALA A 135 -2.45 -8.45 12.80
CA ALA A 135 -3.75 -8.13 12.24
C ALA A 135 -3.89 -6.61 11.99
N ILE A 136 -4.73 -6.27 11.01
CA ILE A 136 -5.07 -4.89 10.64
C ILE A 136 -6.58 -4.71 10.65
N GLU A 137 -7.04 -3.60 11.17
CA GLU A 137 -8.46 -3.21 11.20
C GLU A 137 -8.62 -1.69 11.10
N SER A 138 -9.83 -1.24 10.80
CA SER A 138 -10.21 0.17 10.83
C SER A 138 -11.67 0.30 11.24
N ASN A 139 -12.03 1.43 11.87
CA ASN A 139 -13.43 1.81 12.12
C ASN A 139 -14.00 2.67 10.98
N GLU A 140 -13.15 3.21 10.11
CA GLU A 140 -13.59 4.05 9.01
C GLU A 140 -14.01 3.24 7.79
N ILE A 141 -15.15 3.58 7.21
CA ILE A 141 -15.77 2.85 6.09
C ILE A 141 -14.81 2.69 4.91
N ARG A 142 -14.07 3.72 4.55
CA ARG A 142 -13.16 3.70 3.40
C ARG A 142 -11.98 2.76 3.62
N PHE A 143 -11.39 2.80 4.81
CA PHE A 143 -10.30 1.90 5.16
C PHE A 143 -10.77 0.45 5.31
N LYS A 144 -11.94 0.22 5.93
CA LYS A 144 -12.57 -1.12 5.95
C LYS A 144 -12.76 -1.67 4.54
N TYR A 145 -13.34 -0.87 3.66
CA TYR A 145 -13.55 -1.24 2.26
C TYR A 145 -12.24 -1.62 1.57
N THR A 146 -11.21 -0.79 1.69
CA THR A 146 -9.91 -1.05 1.07
C THR A 146 -9.23 -2.31 1.65
N ILE A 147 -9.23 -2.47 2.98
CA ILE A 147 -8.68 -3.65 3.65
C ILE A 147 -9.40 -4.92 3.17
N GLU A 148 -10.71 -4.89 3.04
CA GLU A 148 -11.53 -6.00 2.60
C GLU A 148 -11.31 -6.32 1.11
N LYS A 149 -11.45 -5.32 0.23
CA LYS A 149 -11.39 -5.53 -1.23
C LYS A 149 -9.98 -5.85 -1.74
N CYS A 150 -8.94 -5.36 -1.09
CA CYS A 150 -7.56 -5.73 -1.40
C CYS A 150 -7.04 -6.91 -0.55
N LYS A 151 -7.87 -7.50 0.33
CA LYS A 151 -7.49 -8.59 1.26
C LYS A 151 -6.20 -8.29 2.04
N ILE A 152 -6.07 -7.05 2.54
CA ILE A 152 -4.87 -6.62 3.29
C ILE A 152 -4.78 -7.33 4.66
N SER A 153 -5.89 -7.88 5.14
CA SER A 153 -5.97 -8.70 6.36
C SER A 153 -5.63 -10.18 6.17
N ARG A 154 -5.28 -10.64 4.95
CA ARG A 154 -4.97 -12.05 4.67
C ARG A 154 -3.85 -12.60 5.55
N THR A 155 -3.90 -13.89 5.86
CA THR A 155 -3.00 -14.58 6.80
C THR A 155 -1.53 -14.33 6.49
N TYR A 156 -1.10 -14.46 5.25
CA TYR A 156 0.28 -14.22 4.85
C TYR A 156 0.79 -12.83 5.31
N LEU A 157 0.03 -11.75 5.06
CA LEU A 157 0.44 -10.40 5.47
C LEU A 157 0.38 -10.20 6.98
N LYS A 158 -0.54 -10.86 7.66
CA LYS A 158 -0.62 -10.88 9.11
C LYS A 158 0.64 -11.52 9.70
N ASP A 159 1.05 -12.68 9.16
CA ASP A 159 2.23 -13.42 9.63
C ASP A 159 3.52 -12.66 9.36
N GLU A 160 3.67 -12.05 8.17
CA GLU A 160 4.83 -11.22 7.83
C GLU A 160 4.99 -10.01 8.77
N ARG A 161 3.87 -9.35 9.13
CA ARG A 161 3.90 -8.26 10.10
C ARG A 161 4.26 -8.75 11.50
N ARG A 162 3.63 -9.86 11.94
CA ARG A 162 3.93 -10.49 13.25
C ARG A 162 5.40 -10.88 13.35
N LYS A 163 5.97 -11.44 12.29
CA LYS A 163 7.38 -11.83 12.23
C LYS A 163 8.32 -10.70 12.63
N LEU A 164 8.04 -9.45 12.22
CA LEU A 164 8.89 -8.30 12.57
C LEU A 164 9.02 -8.09 14.09
N LEU A 165 7.97 -8.37 14.85
CA LEU A 165 7.99 -8.27 16.31
C LEU A 165 8.59 -9.53 16.95
N ASN A 166 8.35 -10.70 16.37
CA ASN A 166 8.97 -11.94 16.83
C ASN A 166 10.49 -11.89 16.65
N ASP A 167 10.98 -11.49 15.46
CA ASP A 167 12.42 -11.33 15.21
C ASP A 167 13.04 -10.34 16.24
N PHE A 168 12.35 -9.22 16.54
CA PHE A 168 12.81 -8.30 17.57
C PHE A 168 12.80 -8.93 18.96
N LYS A 169 11.78 -9.70 19.31
CA LYS A 169 11.68 -10.41 20.61
C LYS A 169 12.80 -11.44 20.77
N ASP A 170 13.08 -12.21 19.72
CA ASP A 170 14.15 -13.21 19.72
C ASP A 170 15.54 -12.56 19.83
N ASP A 171 15.77 -11.44 19.12
CA ASP A 171 16.99 -10.66 19.22
C ASP A 171 17.20 -10.13 20.67
N ILE A 172 16.14 -9.63 21.33
CA ILE A 172 16.20 -9.17 22.73
C ILE A 172 16.51 -10.33 23.68
N ALA A 173 15.85 -11.48 23.50
CA ALA A 173 16.10 -12.67 24.31
C ALA A 173 17.56 -13.12 24.20
N ALA A 174 18.15 -13.08 23.01
CA ALA A 174 19.56 -13.38 22.80
C ALA A 174 20.50 -12.40 23.52
N GLU A 175 20.18 -11.10 23.52
CA GLU A 175 20.96 -10.10 24.28
C GLU A 175 20.93 -10.35 25.80
N LEU A 176 19.79 -10.78 26.33
CA LEU A 176 19.63 -11.08 27.76
C LEU A 176 20.45 -12.30 28.26
N LEU A 177 20.86 -13.19 27.36
CA LEU A 177 21.73 -14.33 27.69
C LEU A 177 23.21 -13.93 27.90
N LYS A 178 23.61 -12.73 27.54
CA LYS A 178 24.98 -12.26 27.70
C LYS A 178 25.33 -12.12 29.21
N PRO A 179 26.54 -12.48 29.63
CA PRO A 179 26.90 -12.52 31.08
C PRO A 179 27.03 -11.12 31.69
N ASN A 180 27.30 -10.09 30.88
CA ASN A 180 27.53 -8.73 31.34
C ASN A 180 26.28 -7.86 31.23
N LYS A 181 25.73 -7.40 32.36
CA LYS A 181 24.53 -6.57 32.40
C LYS A 181 24.66 -5.23 31.63
N ALA A 182 25.83 -4.61 31.67
CA ALA A 182 26.09 -3.39 30.88
C ALA A 182 26.05 -3.70 29.38
N GLY A 183 26.57 -4.84 28.94
CA GLY A 183 26.49 -5.32 27.56
C GLY A 183 25.07 -5.64 27.16
N GLN A 184 24.25 -6.24 28.04
CA GLN A 184 22.82 -6.48 27.76
C GLN A 184 22.08 -5.16 27.47
N ILE A 185 22.25 -4.15 28.34
CA ILE A 185 21.61 -2.85 28.22
C ILE A 185 22.01 -2.17 26.90
N ALA A 186 23.31 -2.18 26.57
CA ALA A 186 23.81 -1.58 25.33
C ALA A 186 23.27 -2.30 24.08
N GLY A 187 23.23 -3.64 24.10
CA GLY A 187 22.71 -4.45 23.00
C GLY A 187 21.21 -4.23 22.78
N ILE A 188 20.43 -4.23 23.85
CA ILE A 188 18.98 -3.93 23.80
C ILE A 188 18.75 -2.53 23.23
N GLY A 189 19.50 -1.53 23.68
CA GLY A 189 19.44 -0.16 23.14
C GLY A 189 19.71 -0.12 21.64
N ALA A 190 20.75 -0.82 21.18
CA ALA A 190 21.09 -0.90 19.76
C ALA A 190 20.00 -1.54 18.91
N LEU A 191 19.31 -2.58 19.42
CA LEU A 191 18.17 -3.24 18.74
C LEU A 191 16.95 -2.32 18.63
N VAL A 192 16.63 -1.59 19.70
CA VAL A 192 15.55 -0.58 19.67
C VAL A 192 15.86 0.50 18.64
N ASP A 193 17.08 1.00 18.60
CA ASP A 193 17.50 2.03 17.63
C ASP A 193 17.53 1.50 16.20
N LYS A 194 17.93 0.25 15.99
CA LYS A 194 17.82 -0.44 14.69
C LYS A 194 16.36 -0.47 14.22
N PHE A 195 15.43 -0.92 15.07
CA PHE A 195 14.00 -1.00 14.71
C PHE A 195 13.45 0.40 14.37
N LYS A 196 13.81 1.43 15.13
CA LYS A 196 13.44 2.83 14.85
C LYS A 196 14.02 3.33 13.53
N ARG A 197 15.28 3.05 13.22
CA ARG A 197 15.89 3.39 11.92
C ARG A 197 15.17 2.68 10.78
N ASP A 198 14.87 1.38 10.95
CA ASP A 198 14.17 0.59 9.95
C ASP A 198 12.75 1.11 9.67
N SER A 199 12.07 1.69 10.67
CA SER A 199 10.75 2.31 10.50
C SER A 199 10.79 3.61 9.69
N LYS A 200 11.97 4.23 9.52
CA LYS A 200 12.19 5.44 8.73
C LYS A 200 12.70 5.12 7.32
N LYS A 201 13.26 3.94 7.11
CA LYS A 201 13.83 3.54 5.82
C LYS A 201 12.72 3.11 4.86
N MET A 202 12.28 4.01 3.99
CA MET A 202 11.13 3.83 3.10
C MET A 202 11.21 2.61 2.17
N THR A 203 12.42 2.09 1.92
CA THR A 203 12.63 0.85 1.15
C THR A 203 12.25 -0.42 1.92
N ASN A 204 12.09 -0.35 3.24
CA ASN A 204 11.67 -1.50 4.04
C ASN A 204 10.17 -1.78 3.87
N PRO A 205 9.74 -3.06 3.95
CA PRO A 205 8.33 -3.40 3.94
C PRO A 205 7.65 -3.03 5.27
N TYR A 206 6.33 -2.89 5.20
CA TYR A 206 5.45 -2.70 6.37
C TYR A 206 5.83 -1.50 7.25
N ILE A 207 6.13 -0.36 6.65
CA ILE A 207 6.55 0.87 7.35
C ILE A 207 5.42 1.38 8.26
N ALA A 208 4.17 1.32 7.82
CA ALA A 208 3.02 1.70 8.63
C ALA A 208 2.94 0.86 9.91
N PHE A 209 3.14 -0.47 9.82
CA PHE A 209 3.15 -1.36 10.96
C PHE A 209 4.30 -1.06 11.92
N ARG A 210 5.52 -0.86 11.43
CA ARG A 210 6.69 -0.51 12.25
C ARG A 210 6.49 0.81 13.00
N ARG A 211 5.98 1.83 12.33
CA ARG A 211 5.67 3.14 12.93
C ARG A 211 4.57 3.04 13.98
N TYR A 212 3.55 2.20 13.71
CA TYR A 212 2.49 1.94 14.67
C TYR A 212 3.01 1.26 15.94
N ALA A 213 3.85 0.22 15.80
CA ALA A 213 4.47 -0.47 16.93
C ALA A 213 5.28 0.46 17.83
N ILE A 214 6.05 1.38 17.24
CA ILE A 214 6.80 2.39 17.97
C ILE A 214 5.87 3.36 18.71
N ARG A 215 4.87 3.92 18.00
CA ARG A 215 3.91 4.87 18.56
C ARG A 215 3.14 4.30 19.75
N HIS A 216 2.83 3.00 19.72
CA HIS A 216 2.09 2.30 20.75
C HIS A 216 2.96 1.59 21.80
N ASN A 217 4.28 1.90 21.84
CA ASN A 217 5.24 1.39 22.82
C ASN A 217 5.39 -0.15 22.84
N TRP A 218 5.05 -0.86 21.76
CA TRP A 218 5.13 -2.33 21.75
C TRP A 218 6.52 -2.86 21.99
N LEU A 219 7.56 -2.18 21.51
CA LEU A 219 8.95 -2.59 21.77
C LEU A 219 9.28 -2.56 23.28
N LYS A 220 8.77 -1.55 24.00
CA LYS A 220 8.96 -1.45 25.44
C LYS A 220 8.24 -2.56 26.19
N GLU A 221 7.01 -2.89 25.78
CA GLU A 221 6.25 -3.96 26.41
C GLU A 221 6.89 -5.34 26.14
N ILE A 222 7.39 -5.62 24.92
CA ILE A 222 8.14 -6.85 24.61
C ILE A 222 9.39 -6.97 25.50
N ILE A 223 10.15 -5.90 25.71
CA ILE A 223 11.33 -5.92 26.57
C ILE A 223 10.94 -6.21 28.03
N LYS A 224 9.86 -5.61 28.53
CA LYS A 224 9.37 -5.86 29.89
C LYS A 224 8.90 -7.30 30.13
N GLU A 225 8.28 -7.92 29.12
CA GLU A 225 7.84 -9.32 29.19
C GLU A 225 9.00 -10.31 29.33
N LEU A 226 10.20 -9.92 28.89
CA LEU A 226 11.38 -10.76 28.88
C LEU A 226 12.31 -10.52 30.10
N LEU A 227 12.17 -9.40 30.83
CA LEU A 227 12.90 -9.04 32.03
C LEU A 227 12.29 -9.65 33.30
#